data_f1764ff5ec49f376e75f29bbd355c8b3
#
_entry.id   f1764ff5ec49f376e75f29bbd355c8b3
#
_cell.length_a   1.000
_cell.length_b   1.000
_cell.length_c   1.000
_cell.angle_alpha   90.00
_cell.angle_beta   90.00
_cell.angle_gamma   90.00
#
_symmetry.space_group_name_H-M   'P 1'
#
loop_
_entity.id
_entity.type
_entity.pdbx_description
1 polymer ?
#
loop_
_entity_poly.entity_id
_entity_poly.type
_entity_poly.pdbx_seq_one_letter_code
_entity_poly.pdbx_strand_id
1 'polypeptide(L)'
;MQTSQPRQRAAALVGLLAALAGASATAAEPSAMLRPWPKQQATPPLLLAGLDGQPWDLARLRGQVVVVNFWASWCGPCVAELPVLAALSRREAWRGKVAVVGVNYKESLDAIRAFTSSHPIPYPVLRDRSGEAFKAWTAGVMPTTIIVDRQGRARWRSVGEVDAADTRLRDTIDALLAERQGD
;
A
#
# COMPACT_ATOMS: atom_id res chain seq x y z
N MET A 1 18.42 -49.45 -79.19
CA MET A 1 17.93 -50.02 -77.94
C MET A 1 18.27 -49.06 -76.84
N GLN A 2 17.31 -48.18 -76.46
CA GLN A 2 17.49 -47.20 -75.44
C GLN A 2 16.30 -47.31 -74.47
N THR A 3 16.59 -47.68 -73.27
CA THR A 3 15.60 -47.75 -72.20
C THR A 3 15.55 -46.45 -71.45
N SER A 4 14.43 -45.79 -71.53
CA SER A 4 14.14 -44.54 -70.81
C SER A 4 13.67 -44.85 -69.43
N GLN A 5 14.36 -44.30 -68.42
CA GLN A 5 13.90 -44.23 -66.99
C GLN A 5 13.00 -43.09 -66.75
N PRO A 6 11.94 -43.20 -65.94
CA PRO A 6 11.10 -42.08 -65.46
C PRO A 6 11.71 -41.37 -64.25
N ARG A 7 11.78 -40.07 -64.34
CA ARG A 7 12.16 -39.14 -63.26
C ARG A 7 11.03 -39.06 -62.19
N GLN A 8 11.30 -39.57 -61.03
CA GLN A 8 10.45 -39.31 -59.86
C GLN A 8 10.70 -37.90 -59.36
N ARG A 9 9.65 -37.06 -59.39
CA ARG A 9 9.62 -35.73 -58.76
C ARG A 9 9.24 -35.92 -57.30
N ALA A 10 10.17 -35.72 -56.36
CA ALA A 10 9.91 -35.62 -54.96
C ALA A 10 9.32 -34.21 -54.65
N ALA A 11 8.09 -34.18 -54.22
CA ALA A 11 7.46 -32.98 -53.70
C ALA A 11 7.89 -32.78 -52.23
N ALA A 12 8.69 -31.75 -51.95
CA ALA A 12 9.04 -31.35 -50.60
C ALA A 12 7.89 -30.53 -50.00
N LEU A 13 7.19 -31.12 -49.03
CA LEU A 13 6.24 -30.44 -48.14
C LEU A 13 7.04 -29.65 -47.09
N VAL A 14 7.15 -28.36 -47.24
CA VAL A 14 7.68 -27.46 -46.22
C VAL A 14 6.54 -27.20 -45.22
N GLY A 15 6.58 -27.87 -44.06
CA GLY A 15 5.71 -27.63 -42.94
C GLY A 15 6.13 -26.35 -42.21
N LEU A 16 5.32 -25.30 -42.32
CA LEU A 16 5.47 -24.06 -41.58
C LEU A 16 4.95 -24.25 -40.13
N LEU A 17 5.83 -24.60 -39.19
CA LEU A 17 5.52 -24.58 -37.75
C LEU A 17 5.46 -23.12 -37.29
N ALA A 18 4.25 -22.57 -37.14
CA ALA A 18 4.03 -21.29 -36.46
C ALA A 18 4.20 -21.54 -34.95
N ALA A 19 5.34 -21.11 -34.40
CA ALA A 19 5.57 -21.07 -32.96
C ALA A 19 4.73 -19.90 -32.38
N LEU A 20 3.60 -20.22 -31.75
CA LEU A 20 2.87 -19.34 -30.88
C LEU A 20 3.69 -19.12 -29.59
N ALA A 21 4.53 -18.08 -29.58
CA ALA A 21 5.14 -17.58 -28.36
C ALA A 21 4.03 -16.96 -27.50
N GLY A 22 3.44 -17.76 -26.62
CA GLY A 22 2.57 -17.29 -25.56
C GLY A 22 3.38 -16.41 -24.60
N ALA A 23 3.23 -15.10 -24.66
CA ALA A 23 3.71 -14.19 -23.64
C ALA A 23 2.92 -14.48 -22.36
N SER A 24 3.50 -15.28 -21.47
CA SER A 24 3.01 -15.41 -20.09
C SER A 24 3.23 -14.05 -19.42
N ALA A 25 2.16 -13.26 -19.30
CA ALA A 25 2.16 -12.11 -18.42
C ALA A 25 2.36 -12.65 -16.99
N THR A 26 3.57 -12.55 -16.48
CA THR A 26 3.87 -12.77 -15.08
C THR A 26 3.12 -11.65 -14.32
N ALA A 27 2.00 -12.00 -13.70
CA ALA A 27 1.36 -11.10 -12.74
C ALA A 27 2.40 -10.81 -11.65
N ALA A 28 2.79 -9.55 -11.51
CA ALA A 28 3.69 -9.14 -10.43
C ALA A 28 3.02 -9.53 -9.10
N GLU A 29 3.74 -10.29 -8.28
CA GLU A 29 3.28 -10.61 -6.92
C GLU A 29 3.02 -9.29 -6.18
N PRO A 30 1.93 -9.18 -5.42
CA PRO A 30 1.59 -7.96 -4.71
C PRO A 30 2.71 -7.62 -3.71
N SER A 31 3.28 -6.41 -3.83
CA SER A 31 4.42 -5.96 -3.02
C SER A 31 4.10 -5.82 -1.53
N ALA A 32 2.82 -5.62 -1.18
CA ALA A 32 2.35 -5.49 0.20
C ALA A 32 1.64 -6.76 0.69
N MET A 33 1.91 -7.16 1.94
CA MET A 33 1.20 -8.26 2.60
C MET A 33 0.16 -7.72 3.58
N LEU A 34 -1.13 -7.73 3.17
CA LEU A 34 -2.24 -7.38 4.04
C LEU A 34 -2.59 -8.57 4.96
N ARG A 35 -2.50 -8.37 6.27
CA ARG A 35 -2.77 -9.38 7.31
C ARG A 35 -3.66 -8.82 8.42
N PRO A 36 -4.48 -9.63 9.07
CA PRO A 36 -5.20 -9.22 10.28
C PRO A 36 -4.22 -8.71 11.36
N TRP A 37 -4.67 -7.71 12.14
CA TRP A 37 -3.97 -7.30 13.35
C TRP A 37 -3.91 -8.46 14.34
N PRO A 38 -2.80 -8.69 15.08
CA PRO A 38 -2.71 -9.78 16.01
C PRO A 38 -3.77 -9.70 17.12
N LYS A 39 -4.58 -10.75 17.29
CA LYS A 39 -5.74 -10.76 18.23
C LYS A 39 -5.37 -10.45 19.66
N GLN A 40 -4.16 -10.85 20.11
CA GLN A 40 -3.67 -10.64 21.47
C GLN A 40 -3.00 -9.27 21.68
N GLN A 41 -2.82 -8.49 20.62
CA GLN A 41 -2.20 -7.18 20.68
C GLN A 41 -3.26 -6.10 20.75
N ALA A 42 -3.36 -5.41 21.88
CA ALA A 42 -4.19 -4.22 21.98
C ALA A 42 -3.70 -3.14 21.00
N THR A 43 -4.62 -2.31 20.52
CA THR A 43 -4.26 -1.14 19.71
C THR A 43 -3.42 -0.19 20.55
N PRO A 44 -2.17 0.11 20.18
CA PRO A 44 -1.37 1.06 20.94
C PRO A 44 -1.96 2.47 20.85
N PRO A 45 -1.73 3.36 21.84
CA PRO A 45 -2.07 4.77 21.68
C PRO A 45 -1.23 5.40 20.55
N LEU A 46 -1.82 6.38 19.86
CA LEU A 46 -1.11 7.21 18.89
C LEU A 46 -1.43 8.68 19.19
N LEU A 47 -0.53 9.31 19.92
CA LEU A 47 -0.56 10.73 20.26
C LEU A 47 0.80 11.31 19.89
N LEU A 48 0.85 12.06 18.79
CA LEU A 48 2.08 12.66 18.25
C LEU A 48 1.83 14.10 17.82
N ALA A 49 2.89 14.89 17.68
CA ALA A 49 2.80 16.21 17.11
C ALA A 49 2.76 16.17 15.58
N GLY A 50 1.89 16.96 14.97
CA GLY A 50 1.92 17.30 13.57
C GLY A 50 3.11 18.19 13.19
N LEU A 51 3.28 18.47 11.90
CA LEU A 51 4.35 19.37 11.42
C LEU A 51 4.12 20.83 11.83
N ASP A 52 2.89 21.20 12.22
CA ASP A 52 2.49 22.48 12.81
C ASP A 52 2.73 22.55 14.33
N GLY A 53 3.20 21.45 14.92
CA GLY A 53 3.43 21.30 16.35
C GLY A 53 2.16 20.99 17.16
N GLN A 54 0.98 20.93 16.53
CA GLN A 54 -0.27 20.63 17.24
C GLN A 54 -0.36 19.12 17.57
N PRO A 55 -0.91 18.77 18.73
CA PRO A 55 -1.10 17.38 19.11
C PRO A 55 -2.18 16.73 18.25
N TRP A 56 -1.86 15.59 17.66
CA TRP A 56 -2.78 14.73 16.95
C TRP A 56 -3.00 13.44 17.74
N ASP A 57 -4.25 13.11 17.99
CA ASP A 57 -4.64 12.00 18.84
C ASP A 57 -5.62 11.09 18.10
N LEU A 58 -5.25 9.83 17.92
CA LEU A 58 -6.10 8.80 17.28
C LEU A 58 -7.45 8.65 18.01
N ALA A 59 -7.46 8.79 19.34
CA ALA A 59 -8.68 8.63 20.13
C ALA A 59 -9.78 9.63 19.77
N ARG A 60 -9.42 10.80 19.20
CA ARG A 60 -10.37 11.82 18.72
C ARG A 60 -11.03 11.49 17.38
N LEU A 61 -10.55 10.44 16.69
CA LEU A 61 -11.07 10.02 15.40
C LEU A 61 -12.04 8.83 15.48
N ARG A 62 -12.55 8.53 16.68
CA ARG A 62 -13.63 7.54 16.80
C ARG A 62 -14.82 7.91 15.92
N GLY A 63 -15.43 6.91 15.31
CA GLY A 63 -16.46 7.08 14.28
C GLY A 63 -15.92 7.08 12.86
N GLN A 64 -14.61 7.27 12.67
CA GLN A 64 -13.95 7.19 11.37
C GLN A 64 -13.06 5.93 11.28
N VAL A 65 -12.91 5.38 10.09
CA VAL A 65 -11.82 4.44 9.78
C VAL A 65 -10.55 5.27 9.60
N VAL A 66 -9.45 4.85 10.23
CA VAL A 66 -8.17 5.57 10.14
C VAL A 66 -7.12 4.71 9.47
N VAL A 67 -6.47 5.24 8.44
CA VAL A 67 -5.33 4.62 7.76
C VAL A 67 -4.07 5.30 8.30
N VAL A 68 -3.26 4.54 9.06
CA VAL A 68 -2.01 5.00 9.66
C VAL A 68 -0.85 4.40 8.88
N ASN A 69 -0.08 5.24 8.19
CA ASN A 69 1.07 4.82 7.39
C ASN A 69 2.39 5.26 8.06
N PHE A 70 3.28 4.32 8.30
CA PHE A 70 4.63 4.58 8.82
C PHE A 70 5.63 4.64 7.68
N TRP A 71 6.35 5.76 7.59
CA TRP A 71 7.22 6.07 6.46
C TRP A 71 8.46 6.90 6.86
N ALA A 72 9.41 7.02 5.92
CA ALA A 72 10.52 7.97 6.01
C ALA A 72 10.92 8.44 4.59
N SER A 73 11.54 9.63 4.48
CA SER A 73 11.93 10.20 3.20
C SER A 73 13.07 9.42 2.50
N TRP A 74 13.90 8.75 3.27
CA TRP A 74 14.99 7.90 2.79
C TRP A 74 14.57 6.48 2.42
N CYS A 75 13.29 6.13 2.66
CA CYS A 75 12.73 4.81 2.35
C CYS A 75 12.12 4.82 0.94
N GLY A 76 12.82 4.29 -0.05
CA GLY A 76 12.37 4.27 -1.45
C GLY A 76 10.95 3.72 -1.65
N PRO A 77 10.62 2.50 -1.16
CA PRO A 77 9.27 1.95 -1.24
C PRO A 77 8.21 2.81 -0.55
N CYS A 78 8.57 3.50 0.57
CA CYS A 78 7.65 4.43 1.23
C CYS A 78 7.29 5.62 0.34
N VAL A 79 8.28 6.17 -0.36
CA VAL A 79 8.08 7.29 -1.29
C VAL A 79 7.23 6.87 -2.48
N ALA A 80 7.44 5.65 -2.99
CA ALA A 80 6.70 5.11 -4.12
C ALA A 80 5.18 4.95 -3.83
N GLU A 81 4.78 4.62 -2.59
CA GLU A 81 3.37 4.47 -2.21
C GLU A 81 2.64 5.79 -1.87
N LEU A 82 3.35 6.91 -1.66
CA LEU A 82 2.71 8.20 -1.29
C LEU A 82 1.62 8.64 -2.26
N PRO A 83 1.76 8.52 -3.60
CA PRO A 83 0.68 8.86 -4.54
C PRO A 83 -0.59 8.03 -4.32
N VAL A 84 -0.45 6.75 -3.97
CA VAL A 84 -1.58 5.85 -3.71
C VAL A 84 -2.32 6.31 -2.46
N LEU A 85 -1.61 6.58 -1.37
CA LEU A 85 -2.19 7.08 -0.12
C LEU A 85 -2.81 8.47 -0.31
N ALA A 86 -2.20 9.34 -1.13
CA ALA A 86 -2.75 10.63 -1.49
C ALA A 86 -4.08 10.49 -2.26
N ALA A 87 -4.18 9.54 -3.19
CA ALA A 87 -5.42 9.25 -3.91
C ALA A 87 -6.51 8.72 -2.95
N LEU A 88 -6.15 7.83 -2.03
CA LEU A 88 -7.07 7.32 -1.01
C LEU A 88 -7.60 8.44 -0.10
N SER A 89 -6.73 9.37 0.34
CA SER A 89 -7.13 10.47 1.22
C SER A 89 -8.12 11.46 0.57
N ARG A 90 -8.12 11.55 -0.76
CA ARG A 90 -9.00 12.43 -1.55
C ARG A 90 -10.27 11.74 -2.06
N ARG A 91 -10.46 10.45 -1.75
CA ARG A 91 -11.60 9.68 -2.26
C ARG A 91 -12.91 10.26 -1.73
N GLU A 92 -13.74 10.79 -2.63
CA GLU A 92 -14.99 11.49 -2.29
C GLU A 92 -15.97 10.62 -1.48
N ALA A 93 -16.09 9.34 -1.83
CA ALA A 93 -16.97 8.39 -1.14
C ALA A 93 -16.59 8.18 0.35
N TRP A 94 -15.37 8.57 0.75
CA TRP A 94 -14.84 8.43 2.10
C TRP A 94 -14.81 9.73 2.89
N ARG A 95 -15.20 10.85 2.28
CA ARG A 95 -15.18 12.17 2.93
C ARG A 95 -15.90 12.16 4.27
N GLY A 96 -15.22 12.57 5.34
CA GLY A 96 -15.72 12.57 6.71
C GLY A 96 -15.85 11.19 7.38
N LYS A 97 -15.55 10.09 6.65
CA LYS A 97 -15.67 8.72 7.16
C LYS A 97 -14.31 8.02 7.30
N VAL A 98 -13.32 8.45 6.53
CA VAL A 98 -11.97 7.90 6.55
C VAL A 98 -10.97 9.03 6.74
N ALA A 99 -10.00 8.83 7.63
CA ALA A 99 -8.84 9.68 7.78
C ALA A 99 -7.58 8.92 7.36
N VAL A 100 -6.70 9.57 6.59
CA VAL A 100 -5.36 9.06 6.30
C VAL A 100 -4.36 9.91 7.06
N VAL A 101 -3.35 9.29 7.68
CA VAL A 101 -2.28 9.97 8.42
C VAL A 101 -0.95 9.28 8.16
N GLY A 102 0.09 10.06 7.90
CA GLY A 102 1.46 9.59 7.77
C GLY A 102 2.24 9.80 9.07
N VAL A 103 2.92 8.77 9.58
CA VAL A 103 3.80 8.86 10.75
C VAL A 103 5.24 8.75 10.25
N ASN A 104 5.97 9.86 10.31
CA ASN A 104 7.37 9.90 9.88
C ASN A 104 8.29 9.40 11.00
N TYR A 105 9.18 8.48 10.64
CA TYR A 105 10.08 7.79 11.56
C TYR A 105 11.42 8.52 11.71
N LYS A 106 11.67 9.08 12.89
CA LYS A 106 12.95 9.58 13.41
C LYS A 106 13.64 10.68 12.58
N GLU A 107 12.96 11.38 11.69
CA GLU A 107 13.57 12.48 10.96
C GLU A 107 13.41 13.82 11.70
N SER A 108 14.26 14.77 11.39
CA SER A 108 14.13 16.14 11.88
C SER A 108 12.93 16.82 11.24
N LEU A 109 12.37 17.83 11.92
CA LEU A 109 11.25 18.60 11.36
C LEU A 109 11.63 19.26 10.03
N ASP A 110 12.86 19.77 9.94
CA ASP A 110 13.36 20.43 8.73
C ASP A 110 13.53 19.45 7.57
N ALA A 111 14.02 18.22 7.83
CA ALA A 111 14.10 17.18 6.82
C ALA A 111 12.72 16.80 6.27
N ILE A 112 11.72 16.62 7.16
CA ILE A 112 10.36 16.30 6.76
C ILE A 112 9.75 17.45 5.94
N ARG A 113 9.94 18.70 6.37
CA ARG A 113 9.44 19.88 5.66
C ARG A 113 10.09 20.04 4.29
N ALA A 114 11.40 19.87 4.20
CA ALA A 114 12.13 19.90 2.93
C ALA A 114 11.60 18.83 1.97
N PHE A 115 11.40 17.61 2.45
CA PHE A 115 10.83 16.53 1.64
C PHE A 115 9.40 16.85 1.19
N THR A 116 8.50 17.26 2.10
CA THR A 116 7.09 17.51 1.78
C THR A 116 6.87 18.75 0.91
N SER A 117 7.84 19.66 0.83
CA SER A 117 7.79 20.79 -0.11
C SER A 117 7.95 20.35 -1.57
N SER A 118 8.72 19.30 -1.83
CA SER A 118 8.92 18.71 -3.17
C SER A 118 8.00 17.52 -3.46
N HIS A 119 7.49 16.88 -2.40
CA HIS A 119 6.55 15.74 -2.47
C HIS A 119 5.29 16.07 -1.67
N PRO A 120 4.32 16.82 -2.21
CA PRO A 120 3.15 17.27 -1.47
C PRO A 120 2.32 16.09 -0.95
N ILE A 121 2.13 16.03 0.37
CA ILE A 121 1.31 15.03 1.06
C ILE A 121 0.01 15.72 1.51
N PRO A 122 -1.18 15.33 0.98
CA PRO A 122 -2.45 16.03 1.22
C PRO A 122 -3.17 15.61 2.50
N TYR A 123 -2.51 14.88 3.39
CA TYR A 123 -3.04 14.41 4.67
C TYR A 123 -2.06 14.75 5.81
N PRO A 124 -2.50 14.73 7.08
CA PRO A 124 -1.65 15.04 8.22
C PRO A 124 -0.38 14.16 8.26
N VAL A 125 0.76 14.80 8.51
CA VAL A 125 2.04 14.14 8.76
C VAL A 125 2.41 14.38 10.22
N LEU A 126 2.62 13.28 10.94
CA LEU A 126 3.01 13.27 12.34
C LEU A 126 4.49 12.91 12.46
N ARG A 127 5.11 13.34 13.54
CA ARG A 127 6.52 13.13 13.77
C ARG A 127 6.77 12.16 14.93
N ASP A 128 7.20 10.95 14.64
CA ASP A 128 7.68 9.98 15.64
C ASP A 128 9.19 10.14 15.87
N ARG A 129 9.56 11.19 16.63
CA ARG A 129 10.95 11.55 16.89
C ARG A 129 11.72 10.45 17.63
N SER A 130 11.10 9.78 18.57
CA SER A 130 11.71 8.71 19.36
C SER A 130 11.76 7.38 18.63
N GLY A 131 10.82 7.13 17.70
CA GLY A 131 10.58 5.85 17.07
C GLY A 131 9.74 4.90 17.91
N GLU A 132 9.18 5.37 19.03
CA GLU A 132 8.36 4.53 19.92
C GLU A 132 7.01 4.15 19.30
N ALA A 133 6.39 5.07 18.54
CA ALA A 133 5.17 4.74 17.81
C ALA A 133 5.45 3.68 16.74
N PHE A 134 6.51 3.83 15.95
CA PHE A 134 6.92 2.82 14.98
C PHE A 134 7.13 1.45 15.62
N LYS A 135 7.85 1.39 16.75
CA LYS A 135 8.12 0.17 17.49
C LYS A 135 6.82 -0.49 18.00
N ALA A 136 5.88 0.31 18.50
CA ALA A 136 4.62 -0.20 19.06
C ALA A 136 3.63 -0.70 18.01
N TRP A 137 3.61 -0.05 16.82
CA TRP A 137 2.60 -0.27 15.78
C TRP A 137 3.05 -1.20 14.67
N THR A 138 4.35 -1.35 14.45
CA THR A 138 4.90 -2.13 13.34
C THR A 138 5.67 -3.34 13.88
N ALA A 139 6.01 -4.26 12.98
CA ALA A 139 6.94 -5.36 13.29
C ALA A 139 8.40 -4.98 12.99
N GLY A 140 8.74 -3.67 12.99
CA GLY A 140 10.06 -3.18 12.63
C GLY A 140 10.30 -3.10 11.12
N VAL A 141 9.25 -3.19 10.30
CA VAL A 141 9.32 -3.13 8.83
C VAL A 141 8.67 -1.84 8.33
N MET A 142 9.27 -1.24 7.31
CA MET A 142 8.78 -0.02 6.66
C MET A 142 8.82 -0.21 5.12
N PRO A 143 7.79 0.26 4.38
CA PRO A 143 6.57 0.86 4.92
C PRO A 143 5.65 -0.14 5.61
N THR A 144 4.86 0.35 6.54
CA THR A 144 3.75 -0.41 7.14
C THR A 144 2.53 0.48 7.26
N THR A 145 1.40 0.00 6.73
CA THR A 145 0.11 0.69 6.81
C THR A 145 -0.85 -0.09 7.67
N ILE A 146 -1.44 0.55 8.68
CA ILE A 146 -2.41 -0.05 9.59
C ILE A 146 -3.80 0.55 9.33
N ILE A 147 -4.83 -0.29 9.30
CA ILE A 147 -6.22 0.13 9.21
C ILE A 147 -6.86 -0.03 10.59
N VAL A 148 -7.36 1.07 11.12
CA VAL A 148 -8.05 1.19 12.41
C VAL A 148 -9.54 1.38 12.14
N ASP A 149 -10.41 0.61 12.84
CA ASP A 149 -11.85 0.70 12.69
C ASP A 149 -12.46 1.93 13.39
N ARG A 150 -13.76 2.13 13.22
CA ARG A 150 -14.52 3.25 13.81
C ARG A 150 -14.56 3.23 15.33
N GLN A 151 -14.26 2.08 15.96
CA GLN A 151 -14.14 1.93 17.41
C GLN A 151 -12.72 2.24 17.91
N GLY A 152 -11.78 2.58 17.01
CA GLY A 152 -10.38 2.84 17.33
C GLY A 152 -9.56 1.57 17.55
N ARG A 153 -10.00 0.42 17.02
CA ARG A 153 -9.28 -0.86 17.09
C ARG A 153 -8.48 -1.08 15.81
N ALA A 154 -7.20 -1.38 15.93
CA ALA A 154 -6.41 -1.82 14.78
C ALA A 154 -6.95 -3.17 14.28
N ARG A 155 -7.28 -3.26 13.00
CA ARG A 155 -7.92 -4.43 12.39
C ARG A 155 -7.02 -5.13 11.38
N TRP A 156 -6.25 -4.37 10.63
CA TRP A 156 -5.42 -4.89 9.55
C TRP A 156 -4.07 -4.18 9.52
N ARG A 157 -3.07 -4.90 9.05
CA ARG A 157 -1.72 -4.39 8.80
C ARG A 157 -1.25 -4.83 7.43
N SER A 158 -0.88 -3.87 6.59
CA SER A 158 -0.20 -4.07 5.31
C SER A 158 1.28 -3.81 5.52
N VAL A 159 2.13 -4.80 5.22
CA VAL A 159 3.59 -4.71 5.34
C VAL A 159 4.20 -4.71 3.94
N GLY A 160 5.04 -3.72 3.64
CA GLY A 160 5.57 -3.46 2.31
C GLY A 160 4.80 -2.37 1.57
N GLU A 161 5.31 -2.00 0.40
CA GLU A 161 4.76 -0.96 -0.46
C GLU A 161 3.34 -1.30 -0.93
N VAL A 162 2.41 -0.34 -0.79
CA VAL A 162 1.05 -0.45 -1.32
C VAL A 162 1.07 -0.02 -2.78
N ASP A 163 0.81 -0.96 -3.68
CA ASP A 163 0.71 -0.72 -5.12
C ASP A 163 -0.66 -0.14 -5.51
N ALA A 164 -0.68 0.73 -6.52
CA ALA A 164 -1.91 1.34 -7.05
C ALA A 164 -2.87 0.30 -7.66
N ALA A 165 -2.34 -0.79 -8.21
CA ALA A 165 -3.13 -1.90 -8.76
C ALA A 165 -3.71 -2.81 -7.67
N ASP A 166 -3.17 -2.76 -6.43
CA ASP A 166 -3.66 -3.56 -5.33
C ASP A 166 -4.91 -2.94 -4.69
N THR A 167 -6.05 -3.53 -4.93
CA THR A 167 -7.33 -3.03 -4.40
C THR A 167 -7.61 -3.45 -2.95
N ARG A 168 -6.85 -4.39 -2.39
CA ARG A 168 -7.13 -5.02 -1.08
C ARG A 168 -7.22 -4.03 0.07
N LEU A 169 -6.34 -3.02 0.10
CA LEU A 169 -6.38 -1.97 1.12
C LEU A 169 -7.71 -1.19 1.03
N ARG A 170 -8.09 -0.78 -0.16
CA ARG A 170 -9.34 -0.07 -0.41
C ARG A 170 -10.56 -0.92 -0.05
N ASP A 171 -10.61 -2.15 -0.54
CA ASP A 171 -11.74 -3.06 -0.33
C ASP A 171 -11.91 -3.39 1.16
N THR A 172 -10.80 -3.49 1.92
CA THR A 172 -10.82 -3.65 3.38
C THR A 172 -11.39 -2.41 4.09
N ILE A 173 -11.03 -1.21 3.66
CA ILE A 173 -11.59 0.04 4.21
C ILE A 173 -13.10 0.11 3.93
N ASP A 174 -13.54 -0.18 2.70
CA ASP A 174 -14.95 -0.19 2.32
C ASP A 174 -15.74 -1.23 3.15
N ALA A 175 -15.16 -2.41 3.41
CA ALA A 175 -15.76 -3.42 4.31
C ALA A 175 -15.92 -2.92 5.75
N LEU A 176 -14.90 -2.27 6.32
CA LEU A 176 -14.98 -1.68 7.66
C LEU A 176 -16.00 -0.53 7.77
N LEU A 177 -16.20 0.22 6.68
CA LEU A 177 -17.24 1.25 6.61
C LEU A 177 -18.65 0.65 6.56
N ALA A 178 -18.80 -0.54 5.98
CA ALA A 178 -20.08 -1.26 5.90
C ALA A 178 -20.45 -1.99 7.19
N GLU A 179 -19.51 -2.28 8.10
CA GLU A 179 -19.79 -2.89 9.41
C GLU A 179 -20.77 -2.01 10.20
N ARG A 180 -21.79 -2.62 10.87
CA ARG A 180 -22.69 -1.87 11.76
C ARG A 180 -21.91 -1.38 13.00
N GLN A 181 -22.26 -0.20 13.52
CA GLN A 181 -21.70 0.28 14.79
C GLN A 181 -22.33 -0.55 15.92
N GLY A 182 -21.59 -1.50 16.44
CA GLY A 182 -22.05 -2.33 17.57
C GLY A 182 -21.63 -3.80 17.51
N ASP A 183 -20.96 -4.20 16.44
CA ASP A 183 -20.38 -5.56 16.33
C ASP A 183 -18.93 -5.62 16.82
#